data_cf18b28d7edad9cfd36d1039b943a6f8
#
_entry.id   cf18b28d7edad9cfd36d1039b943a6f8
#
_cell.length_a   1.000
_cell.length_b   1.000
_cell.length_c   1.000
_cell.angle_alpha   90.00
_cell.angle_beta   90.00
_cell.angle_gamma   90.00
#
_symmetry.space_group_name_H-M   'P 1'
#
loop_
_entity.id
_entity.type
_entity.pdbx_description
1 polymer ?
#
loop_
_entity_poly.entity_id
_entity_poly.type
_entity_poly.pdbx_seq_one_letter_code
_entity_poly.pdbx_strand_id
1 'polypeptide(L)'
;MFPLLFAGLAAAAPPALTATKTDTAVEFRLGDELVTRYVYAGTVRVEKGDGEKPLAKPFFYPLTPPGGPGVTRGWPMARGTPGETTDHFHQKSVWFCHGDVEPGWVKLASKSADRRAGGVDFWSEAAGHGRIVCVQVGDPKPAGPSRLTVPTRNEWRTADGLKLLDEDRTITVSALPAGVLIVVDVTLTASQGPVTFGDTKEGSMGVRVHDAMRLTAKGGGTITSSDGTAAKSPAKDNLPVWGRPADWNDYSGTVDGKPVGLAVFDDPANRPRASWHTRAYGLMAANPFGRAKSGFPSQKGNTELVTLAKGQTLRLRYGVYAHTGDAASGKVAEAFAAFAAGK
;
A
#
# COMPACT_ATOMS: atom_id res chain seq x y z
N MET A 1 53.71 -0.46 36.22
CA MET A 1 53.23 -0.62 34.83
C MET A 1 52.01 -1.51 34.91
N PHE A 2 50.78 -0.92 34.95
CA PHE A 2 49.54 -1.67 35.04
C PHE A 2 48.99 -1.87 33.63
N PRO A 3 48.56 -3.07 33.24
CA PRO A 3 47.92 -3.26 31.93
C PRO A 3 46.48 -2.72 31.97
N LEU A 4 46.17 -1.78 31.08
CA LEU A 4 44.77 -1.39 30.77
C LEU A 4 44.10 -2.55 30.06
N LEU A 5 43.13 -3.18 30.71
CA LEU A 5 42.18 -4.10 30.04
C LEU A 5 41.17 -3.21 29.24
N PHE A 6 41.29 -3.25 27.94
CA PHE A 6 40.21 -2.79 27.06
C PHE A 6 39.12 -3.86 27.04
N ALA A 7 38.04 -3.65 27.77
CA ALA A 7 36.82 -4.42 27.59
C ALA A 7 36.18 -3.97 26.26
N GLY A 8 36.33 -4.79 25.23
CA GLY A 8 35.61 -4.59 23.97
C GLY A 8 34.12 -4.74 24.22
N LEU A 9 33.34 -3.65 24.05
CA LEU A 9 31.88 -3.77 23.95
C LEU A 9 31.58 -4.60 22.70
N ALA A 10 31.10 -5.82 22.89
CA ALA A 10 30.51 -6.59 21.81
C ALA A 10 29.27 -5.83 21.33
N ALA A 11 29.27 -5.39 20.06
CA ALA A 11 28.09 -4.80 19.46
C ALA A 11 26.96 -5.85 19.50
N ALA A 12 25.82 -5.48 20.07
CA ALA A 12 24.65 -6.36 20.09
C ALA A 12 24.28 -6.74 18.65
N ALA A 13 23.99 -8.01 18.42
CA ALA A 13 23.51 -8.45 17.11
C ALA A 13 22.25 -7.64 16.71
N PRO A 14 22.10 -7.25 15.44
CA PRO A 14 20.92 -6.53 15.01
C PRO A 14 19.66 -7.36 15.30
N PRO A 15 18.54 -6.71 15.68
CA PRO A 15 17.31 -7.42 16.02
C PRO A 15 16.83 -8.26 14.85
N ALA A 16 16.44 -9.51 15.13
CA ALA A 16 15.98 -10.45 14.12
C ALA A 16 14.56 -10.07 13.62
N LEU A 17 14.35 -10.16 12.30
CA LEU A 17 13.01 -10.07 11.73
C LEU A 17 12.32 -11.43 11.90
N THR A 18 11.15 -11.43 12.53
CA THR A 18 10.32 -12.62 12.75
C THR A 18 8.91 -12.41 12.21
N ALA A 19 8.20 -13.51 11.93
CA ALA A 19 6.80 -13.45 11.53
C ALA A 19 6.02 -14.59 12.18
N THR A 20 4.81 -14.27 12.64
CA THR A 20 3.86 -15.22 13.24
C THR A 20 2.53 -15.13 12.50
N LYS A 21 2.05 -16.28 12.00
CA LYS A 21 0.72 -16.39 11.38
C LYS A 21 -0.31 -16.71 12.45
N THR A 22 -1.42 -15.98 12.41
CA THR A 22 -2.63 -16.22 13.19
C THR A 22 -3.80 -16.54 12.24
N ASP A 23 -5.01 -16.71 12.74
CA ASP A 23 -6.21 -16.96 11.91
C ASP A 23 -6.61 -15.76 11.05
N THR A 24 -6.20 -14.55 11.41
CA THR A 24 -6.64 -13.31 10.76
C THR A 24 -5.52 -12.44 10.19
N ALA A 25 -4.27 -12.68 10.60
CA ALA A 25 -3.14 -11.86 10.19
C ALA A 25 -1.81 -12.63 10.18
N VAL A 26 -0.82 -12.08 9.48
CA VAL A 26 0.59 -12.38 9.69
C VAL A 26 1.23 -11.16 10.34
N GLU A 27 1.75 -11.32 11.56
CA GLU A 27 2.48 -10.29 12.30
C GLU A 27 3.96 -10.34 11.96
N PHE A 28 4.55 -9.20 11.64
CA PHE A 28 5.99 -9.05 11.43
C PHE A 28 6.58 -8.20 12.54
N ARG A 29 7.66 -8.69 13.17
CA ARG A 29 8.37 -8.04 14.26
C ARG A 29 9.85 -7.93 13.98
N LEU A 30 10.44 -6.83 14.45
CA LEU A 30 11.90 -6.64 14.49
C LEU A 30 12.35 -6.65 15.96
N GLY A 31 12.92 -7.76 16.42
CA GLY A 31 13.00 -8.03 17.85
C GLY A 31 11.59 -8.08 18.46
N ASP A 32 11.37 -7.29 19.52
CA ASP A 32 10.06 -7.18 20.19
C ASP A 32 9.13 -6.12 19.56
N GLU A 33 9.64 -5.29 18.66
CA GLU A 33 8.86 -4.21 18.04
C GLU A 33 7.96 -4.75 16.92
N LEU A 34 6.66 -4.44 16.98
CA LEU A 34 5.73 -4.73 15.89
C LEU A 34 5.99 -3.76 14.73
N VAL A 35 6.41 -4.32 13.60
CA VAL A 35 6.60 -3.58 12.35
C VAL A 35 5.27 -3.40 11.62
N THR A 36 4.57 -4.51 11.38
CA THR A 36 3.27 -4.49 10.69
C THR A 36 2.53 -5.82 10.88
N ARG A 37 1.21 -5.78 10.61
CA ARG A 37 0.38 -6.97 10.39
C ARG A 37 -0.18 -6.94 8.98
N TYR A 38 -0.05 -8.01 8.25
CA TYR A 38 -0.85 -8.27 7.06
C TYR A 38 -2.18 -8.88 7.50
N VAL A 39 -3.21 -8.06 7.57
CA VAL A 39 -4.57 -8.47 7.96
C VAL A 39 -5.28 -9.01 6.73
N TYR A 40 -5.65 -10.29 6.74
CA TYR A 40 -6.19 -10.98 5.58
C TYR A 40 -7.58 -11.59 5.80
N ALA A 41 -8.06 -11.68 7.02
CA ALA A 41 -9.36 -12.25 7.37
C ALA A 41 -9.97 -11.55 8.58
N GLY A 42 -11.22 -11.93 8.92
CA GLY A 42 -11.97 -11.38 10.05
C GLY A 42 -12.92 -10.26 9.68
N THR A 43 -13.26 -9.46 10.65
CA THR A 43 -14.18 -8.33 10.53
C THR A 43 -13.48 -7.00 10.78
N VAL A 44 -14.07 -5.93 10.28
CA VAL A 44 -13.70 -4.54 10.58
C VAL A 44 -14.95 -3.80 11.02
N ARG A 45 -14.78 -2.81 11.88
CA ARG A 45 -15.92 -1.96 12.31
C ARG A 45 -16.54 -1.26 11.10
N VAL A 46 -17.85 -1.07 11.16
CA VAL A 46 -18.56 -0.22 10.18
C VAL A 46 -18.17 1.24 10.33
N GLU A 47 -18.35 2.03 9.29
CA GLU A 47 -18.02 3.46 9.29
C GLU A 47 -18.79 4.24 10.35
N LYS A 48 -20.07 3.90 10.51
CA LYS A 48 -20.98 4.55 11.48
C LYS A 48 -21.56 3.51 12.44
N GLY A 49 -21.58 3.83 13.74
CA GLY A 49 -22.07 2.93 14.79
C GLY A 49 -21.03 1.92 15.28
N ASP A 50 -21.48 0.94 16.05
CA ASP A 50 -20.63 -0.05 16.75
C ASP A 50 -20.63 -1.45 16.10
N GLY A 51 -21.26 -1.57 14.93
CA GLY A 51 -21.32 -2.84 14.21
C GLY A 51 -19.99 -3.22 13.54
N GLU A 52 -19.92 -4.46 13.08
CA GLU A 52 -18.81 -5.01 12.31
C GLU A 52 -19.29 -5.53 10.96
N LYS A 53 -18.40 -5.51 9.98
CA LYS A 53 -18.60 -6.10 8.66
C LYS A 53 -17.39 -6.93 8.24
N PRO A 54 -17.56 -7.93 7.38
CA PRO A 54 -16.44 -8.67 6.83
C PRO A 54 -15.42 -7.74 6.16
N LEU A 55 -14.15 -8.10 6.28
CA LEU A 55 -13.07 -7.40 5.60
C LEU A 55 -13.33 -7.30 4.09
N ALA A 56 -13.22 -6.10 3.53
CA ALA A 56 -13.44 -5.88 2.10
C ALA A 56 -12.23 -6.29 1.25
N LYS A 57 -11.03 -6.08 1.79
CA LYS A 57 -9.75 -6.40 1.14
C LYS A 57 -8.65 -6.53 2.19
N PRO A 58 -7.62 -7.35 1.95
CA PRO A 58 -6.44 -7.41 2.82
C PRO A 58 -5.70 -6.07 2.86
N PHE A 59 -5.09 -5.76 4.00
CA PHE A 59 -4.30 -4.55 4.21
C PHE A 59 -3.18 -4.77 5.22
N PHE A 60 -2.21 -3.83 5.29
CA PHE A 60 -1.19 -3.82 6.34
C PHE A 60 -1.49 -2.71 7.34
N TYR A 61 -1.43 -3.03 8.65
CA TYR A 61 -1.59 -2.07 9.75
C TYR A 61 -1.14 -2.67 11.10
N PRO A 62 -0.50 -1.91 12.01
CA PRO A 62 0.13 -0.61 11.72
C PRO A 62 1.29 -0.74 10.74
N LEU A 63 1.95 0.34 10.38
CA LEU A 63 3.24 0.32 9.71
C LEU A 63 4.19 1.25 10.45
N THR A 64 5.29 0.67 10.97
CA THR A 64 6.20 1.35 11.89
C THR A 64 7.64 1.13 11.44
N PRO A 65 8.42 2.18 11.18
CA PRO A 65 9.86 2.05 10.97
C PRO A 65 10.57 1.68 12.28
N PRO A 66 11.74 1.04 12.25
CA PRO A 66 12.48 0.65 13.45
C PRO A 66 12.72 1.83 14.40
N GLY A 67 12.32 1.68 15.67
CA GLY A 67 12.47 2.71 16.71
C GLY A 67 11.69 4.00 16.46
N GLY A 68 10.83 4.05 15.45
CA GLY A 68 9.97 5.17 15.08
C GLY A 68 8.51 5.00 15.49
N PRO A 69 7.69 6.04 15.37
CA PRO A 69 6.23 5.95 15.49
C PRO A 69 5.60 5.38 14.22
N GLY A 70 4.31 5.01 14.31
CA GLY A 70 3.55 4.59 13.14
C GLY A 70 3.44 5.68 12.08
N VAL A 71 3.70 5.32 10.81
CA VAL A 71 3.70 6.24 9.68
C VAL A 71 2.38 6.27 8.90
N THR A 72 1.42 5.45 9.29
CA THR A 72 0.09 5.40 8.66
C THR A 72 -1.01 5.81 9.64
N ARG A 73 -2.11 6.36 9.10
CA ARG A 73 -3.28 6.74 9.85
C ARG A 73 -3.89 5.55 10.57
N GLY A 74 -4.33 5.74 11.83
CA GLY A 74 -4.99 4.70 12.63
C GLY A 74 -6.42 4.41 12.18
N TRP A 75 -7.19 5.46 11.80
CA TRP A 75 -8.55 5.29 11.31
C TRP A 75 -8.63 4.52 9.99
N PRO A 76 -9.57 3.57 9.82
CA PRO A 76 -10.60 3.11 10.78
C PRO A 76 -10.16 1.93 11.64
N MET A 77 -8.91 1.44 11.54
CA MET A 77 -8.42 0.25 12.26
C MET A 77 -8.30 0.51 13.76
N ALA A 78 -7.86 1.71 14.14
CA ALA A 78 -7.93 2.23 15.51
C ALA A 78 -8.87 3.43 15.55
N ARG A 79 -9.56 3.62 16.66
CA ARG A 79 -10.52 4.72 16.88
C ARG A 79 -10.15 5.49 18.15
N GLY A 80 -10.55 6.77 18.19
CA GLY A 80 -10.37 7.60 19.36
C GLY A 80 -9.01 8.29 19.47
N THR A 81 -8.20 8.26 18.41
CA THR A 81 -6.98 9.07 18.37
C THR A 81 -7.36 10.55 18.26
N PRO A 82 -7.02 11.37 19.27
CA PRO A 82 -7.38 12.79 19.27
C PRO A 82 -6.83 13.52 18.05
N GLY A 83 -7.68 14.27 17.35
CA GLY A 83 -7.31 15.08 16.19
C GLY A 83 -7.09 14.32 14.89
N GLU A 84 -7.23 12.99 14.88
CA GLU A 84 -7.14 12.18 13.67
C GLU A 84 -8.38 12.35 12.79
N THR A 85 -8.19 12.44 11.46
CA THR A 85 -9.29 12.52 10.50
C THR A 85 -10.01 11.18 10.35
N THR A 86 -11.35 11.26 10.23
CA THR A 86 -12.23 10.09 10.08
C THR A 86 -12.87 10.02 8.71
N ASP A 87 -12.27 10.66 7.72
CA ASP A 87 -12.68 10.60 6.31
C ASP A 87 -12.20 9.30 5.62
N HIS A 88 -12.72 9.00 4.45
CA HIS A 88 -12.26 7.92 3.57
C HIS A 88 -12.06 6.59 4.34
N PHE A 89 -13.13 6.06 4.90
CA PHE A 89 -13.15 4.81 5.68
C PHE A 89 -12.45 3.63 4.98
N HIS A 90 -12.50 3.60 3.64
CA HIS A 90 -11.90 2.57 2.81
C HIS A 90 -10.36 2.65 2.69
N GLN A 91 -9.73 3.76 3.11
CA GLN A 91 -8.28 3.96 3.06
C GLN A 91 -7.62 3.40 4.33
N LYS A 92 -7.37 2.08 4.32
CA LYS A 92 -6.85 1.32 5.47
C LYS A 92 -5.33 1.16 5.40
N SER A 93 -4.58 2.16 5.89
CA SER A 93 -3.12 2.13 6.02
C SER A 93 -2.40 1.83 4.69
N VAL A 94 -2.18 0.55 4.34
CA VAL A 94 -1.55 0.10 3.09
C VAL A 94 -2.38 -1.00 2.47
N TRP A 95 -2.81 -0.84 1.21
CA TRP A 95 -3.69 -1.81 0.54
C TRP A 95 -3.44 -1.87 -0.97
N PHE A 96 -3.86 -2.97 -1.60
CA PHE A 96 -3.85 -3.14 -3.05
C PHE A 96 -5.24 -3.49 -3.55
N CYS A 97 -5.78 -2.72 -4.49
CA CYS A 97 -7.05 -2.97 -5.20
C CYS A 97 -7.21 -2.00 -6.38
N HIS A 98 -8.32 -2.11 -7.13
CA HIS A 98 -8.69 -1.15 -8.18
C HIS A 98 -10.17 -0.79 -8.09
N GLY A 99 -10.52 0.46 -8.40
CA GLY A 99 -11.87 1.01 -8.22
C GLY A 99 -12.81 0.73 -9.37
N ASP A 100 -12.38 0.05 -10.44
CA ASP A 100 -13.25 -0.26 -11.59
C ASP A 100 -12.73 -1.52 -12.31
N VAL A 101 -13.39 -2.65 -12.07
CA VAL A 101 -13.04 -3.95 -12.68
C VAL A 101 -14.26 -4.49 -13.41
N GLU A 102 -14.22 -4.51 -14.74
CA GLU A 102 -15.36 -4.82 -15.59
C GLU A 102 -15.22 -6.21 -16.20
N PRO A 103 -16.12 -7.18 -15.84
CA PRO A 103 -16.16 -8.48 -16.49
C PRO A 103 -16.87 -8.37 -17.84
N GLY A 104 -16.17 -8.71 -18.93
CA GLY A 104 -16.70 -8.68 -20.29
C GLY A 104 -17.59 -9.87 -20.67
N TRP A 105 -17.82 -10.83 -19.73
CA TRP A 105 -18.46 -12.12 -19.99
C TRP A 105 -19.76 -12.34 -19.22
N VAL A 106 -20.10 -11.44 -18.28
CA VAL A 106 -21.31 -11.54 -17.46
C VAL A 106 -21.89 -10.15 -17.20
N LYS A 107 -23.23 -10.07 -17.14
CA LYS A 107 -23.91 -8.87 -16.67
C LYS A 107 -23.91 -8.86 -15.14
N LEU A 108 -23.40 -7.80 -14.55
CA LEU A 108 -23.38 -7.62 -13.10
C LEU A 108 -24.80 -7.51 -12.55
N ALA A 109 -25.09 -8.31 -11.51
CA ALA A 109 -26.39 -8.27 -10.81
C ALA A 109 -26.54 -6.99 -9.97
N SER A 110 -25.42 -6.51 -9.40
CA SER A 110 -25.36 -5.27 -8.64
C SER A 110 -24.13 -4.44 -9.05
N LYS A 111 -24.23 -3.13 -8.93
CA LYS A 111 -23.09 -2.21 -9.11
C LYS A 111 -22.83 -1.45 -7.82
N SER A 112 -21.60 -1.01 -7.64
CA SER A 112 -21.26 -0.11 -6.54
C SER A 112 -22.13 1.14 -6.58
N ALA A 113 -22.52 1.62 -5.41
CA ALA A 113 -23.17 2.92 -5.27
C ALA A 113 -22.23 4.08 -5.64
N ASP A 114 -20.94 3.86 -5.75
CA ASP A 114 -20.00 4.80 -6.35
C ASP A 114 -20.18 4.80 -7.87
N ARG A 115 -20.84 5.83 -8.39
CA ARG A 115 -21.18 5.98 -9.81
C ARG A 115 -19.98 6.17 -10.74
N ARG A 116 -18.76 6.30 -10.20
CA ARG A 116 -17.53 6.44 -10.98
C ARG A 116 -17.07 5.14 -11.61
N ALA A 117 -17.45 4.00 -11.03
CA ALA A 117 -17.12 2.68 -11.55
C ALA A 117 -18.14 2.24 -12.63
N GLY A 118 -17.65 1.78 -13.78
CA GLY A 118 -18.45 1.09 -14.80
C GLY A 118 -18.70 -0.37 -14.43
N GLY A 119 -17.71 -1.02 -13.85
CA GLY A 119 -17.70 -2.38 -13.36
C GLY A 119 -17.84 -2.49 -11.84
N VAL A 120 -17.07 -3.39 -11.24
CA VAL A 120 -17.03 -3.63 -9.80
C VAL A 120 -15.97 -2.74 -9.15
N ASP A 121 -16.37 -1.98 -8.14
CA ASP A 121 -15.47 -1.14 -7.36
C ASP A 121 -14.93 -1.92 -6.17
N PHE A 122 -13.61 -2.10 -6.10
CA PHE A 122 -12.92 -2.72 -4.97
C PHE A 122 -12.24 -1.69 -4.06
N TRP A 123 -12.34 -0.39 -4.40
CA TRP A 123 -11.68 0.68 -3.67
C TRP A 123 -12.54 1.32 -2.58
N SER A 124 -13.72 1.87 -2.95
CA SER A 124 -14.49 2.79 -2.10
C SER A 124 -15.25 2.13 -0.95
N GLU A 125 -15.48 0.82 -0.99
CA GLU A 125 -16.30 0.09 -0.02
C GLU A 125 -17.73 0.64 0.16
N ALA A 126 -18.24 1.33 -0.86
CA ALA A 126 -19.64 1.77 -0.93
C ALA A 126 -20.58 0.57 -1.08
N ALA A 127 -21.88 0.74 -0.88
CA ALA A 127 -22.85 -0.33 -1.06
C ALA A 127 -22.70 -0.99 -2.44
N GLY A 128 -22.73 -2.32 -2.51
CA GLY A 128 -22.51 -3.08 -3.73
C GLY A 128 -21.04 -3.20 -4.20
N HIS A 129 -20.07 -2.76 -3.37
CA HIS A 129 -18.65 -2.91 -3.67
C HIS A 129 -18.20 -4.37 -3.76
N GLY A 130 -17.14 -4.62 -4.53
CA GLY A 130 -16.48 -5.91 -4.56
C GLY A 130 -15.65 -6.21 -3.32
N ARG A 131 -15.23 -7.46 -3.18
CA ARG A 131 -14.38 -7.92 -2.08
C ARG A 131 -13.19 -8.69 -2.62
N ILE A 132 -12.01 -8.46 -2.05
CA ILE A 132 -10.82 -9.27 -2.25
C ILE A 132 -10.70 -10.20 -1.06
N VAL A 133 -11.04 -11.47 -1.27
CA VAL A 133 -11.10 -12.49 -0.21
C VAL A 133 -9.82 -13.31 -0.25
N CYS A 134 -9.07 -13.31 0.83
CA CYS A 134 -7.91 -14.19 0.97
C CYS A 134 -8.40 -15.62 1.23
N VAL A 135 -8.07 -16.54 0.33
CA VAL A 135 -8.49 -17.95 0.40
C VAL A 135 -7.38 -18.88 0.87
N GLN A 136 -6.15 -18.42 0.82
CA GLN A 136 -5.00 -19.19 1.31
C GLN A 136 -3.87 -18.27 1.76
N VAL A 137 -3.26 -18.60 2.90
CA VAL A 137 -2.04 -17.97 3.40
C VAL A 137 -1.02 -19.05 3.72
N GLY A 138 0.12 -18.98 3.05
CA GLY A 138 1.25 -19.87 3.35
C GLY A 138 1.98 -19.45 4.63
N ASP A 139 2.89 -20.30 5.08
CA ASP A 139 3.70 -20.00 6.25
C ASP A 139 4.83 -19.02 5.89
N PRO A 140 5.20 -18.10 6.81
CA PRO A 140 6.37 -17.25 6.64
C PRO A 140 7.63 -18.08 6.44
N LYS A 141 8.46 -17.70 5.44
CA LYS A 141 9.72 -18.39 5.14
C LYS A 141 10.87 -17.40 5.06
N PRO A 142 12.05 -17.73 5.60
CA PRO A 142 13.26 -16.93 5.38
C PRO A 142 13.58 -16.82 3.86
N ALA A 143 13.94 -15.62 3.42
CA ALA A 143 14.33 -15.33 2.04
C ALA A 143 15.68 -14.61 1.96
N GLY A 144 16.44 -14.64 3.04
CA GLY A 144 17.74 -14.02 3.22
C GLY A 144 17.92 -13.44 4.62
N PRO A 145 19.06 -12.84 4.91
CA PRO A 145 19.27 -12.13 6.16
C PRO A 145 18.23 -11.02 6.33
N SER A 146 17.56 -10.99 7.49
CA SER A 146 16.52 -9.98 7.81
C SER A 146 15.42 -9.82 6.75
N ARG A 147 15.07 -10.92 6.07
CA ARG A 147 14.04 -10.97 5.02
C ARG A 147 13.15 -12.20 5.18
N LEU A 148 11.83 -11.99 5.11
CA LEU A 148 10.82 -13.04 5.17
C LEU A 148 9.85 -12.92 4.00
N THR A 149 9.35 -14.05 3.48
CA THR A 149 8.31 -14.11 2.46
C THR A 149 7.09 -14.86 2.93
N VAL A 150 5.91 -14.41 2.49
CA VAL A 150 4.61 -15.05 2.74
C VAL A 150 3.83 -15.09 1.42
N PRO A 151 3.59 -16.27 0.84
CA PRO A 151 2.71 -16.39 -0.31
C PRO A 151 1.24 -16.39 0.15
N THR A 152 0.36 -15.72 -0.60
CA THR A 152 -1.08 -15.73 -0.37
C THR A 152 -1.83 -15.88 -1.69
N ARG A 153 -3.05 -16.43 -1.64
CA ARG A 153 -3.98 -16.45 -2.76
C ARG A 153 -5.24 -15.73 -2.37
N ASN A 154 -5.69 -14.86 -3.26
CA ASN A 154 -6.90 -14.06 -3.08
C ASN A 154 -7.83 -14.27 -4.27
N GLU A 155 -9.11 -14.02 -4.04
CA GLU A 155 -10.11 -13.98 -5.09
C GLU A 155 -10.81 -12.62 -5.07
N TRP A 156 -10.93 -11.99 -6.23
CA TRP A 156 -11.67 -10.75 -6.40
C TRP A 156 -13.10 -11.11 -6.77
N ARG A 157 -14.04 -10.80 -5.87
CA ARG A 157 -15.44 -11.20 -5.97
C ARG A 157 -16.36 -9.99 -5.97
N THR A 158 -17.46 -10.09 -6.70
CA THR A 158 -18.59 -9.14 -6.63
C THR A 158 -19.22 -9.16 -5.24
N ALA A 159 -20.13 -8.22 -4.96
CA ALA A 159 -20.86 -8.18 -3.68
C ALA A 159 -21.70 -9.43 -3.43
N ASP A 160 -22.24 -10.05 -4.48
CA ASP A 160 -23.01 -11.28 -4.44
C ASP A 160 -22.16 -12.57 -4.57
N GLY A 161 -20.83 -12.42 -4.55
CA GLY A 161 -19.88 -13.53 -4.41
C GLY A 161 -19.34 -14.10 -5.72
N LEU A 162 -19.75 -13.61 -6.90
CA LEU A 162 -19.20 -14.05 -8.18
C LEU A 162 -17.71 -13.73 -8.27
N LYS A 163 -16.87 -14.73 -8.55
CA LYS A 163 -15.42 -14.53 -8.73
C LYS A 163 -15.14 -13.92 -10.11
N LEU A 164 -14.30 -12.90 -10.15
CA LEU A 164 -13.84 -12.22 -11.37
C LEU A 164 -12.39 -12.53 -11.69
N LEU A 165 -11.52 -12.49 -10.68
CA LEU A 165 -10.07 -12.68 -10.80
C LEU A 165 -9.58 -13.63 -9.72
N ASP A 166 -8.56 -14.40 -10.03
CA ASP A 166 -7.64 -14.95 -9.04
C ASP A 166 -6.42 -14.02 -8.89
N GLU A 167 -5.90 -13.97 -7.68
CA GLU A 167 -4.70 -13.21 -7.38
C GLU A 167 -3.73 -14.07 -6.56
N ASP A 168 -2.55 -14.32 -7.11
CA ASP A 168 -1.41 -14.82 -6.36
C ASP A 168 -0.57 -13.63 -5.89
N ARG A 169 -0.34 -13.53 -4.57
CA ARG A 169 0.42 -12.45 -3.96
C ARG A 169 1.57 -13.02 -3.15
N THR A 170 2.78 -12.53 -3.40
CA THR A 170 3.93 -12.77 -2.54
C THR A 170 4.24 -11.48 -1.79
N ILE A 171 4.22 -11.57 -0.46
CA ILE A 171 4.61 -10.49 0.44
C ILE A 171 6.03 -10.77 0.89
N THR A 172 6.95 -9.83 0.68
CA THR A 172 8.31 -9.90 1.24
C THR A 172 8.52 -8.73 2.17
N VAL A 173 8.91 -9.00 3.42
CA VAL A 173 9.28 -7.96 4.39
C VAL A 173 10.77 -8.04 4.64
N SER A 174 11.45 -6.90 4.55
CA SER A 174 12.91 -6.79 4.76
C SER A 174 13.21 -5.66 5.73
N ALA A 175 14.02 -5.94 6.76
CA ALA A 175 14.59 -4.91 7.60
C ALA A 175 15.83 -4.33 6.89
N LEU A 176 15.82 -3.01 6.69
CA LEU A 176 16.91 -2.23 6.10
C LEU A 176 17.51 -1.30 7.18
N PRO A 177 18.72 -0.77 6.99
CA PRO A 177 19.37 0.07 8.01
C PRO A 177 18.56 1.30 8.44
N ALA A 178 17.79 1.91 7.54
CA ALA A 178 17.00 3.10 7.82
C ALA A 178 15.48 2.85 7.88
N GLY A 179 15.01 1.61 7.69
CA GLY A 179 13.58 1.35 7.64
C GLY A 179 13.21 -0.11 7.38
N VAL A 180 11.94 -0.31 7.07
CA VAL A 180 11.39 -1.61 6.66
C VAL A 180 10.74 -1.49 5.29
N LEU A 181 11.13 -2.39 4.39
CA LEU A 181 10.57 -2.51 3.05
C LEU A 181 9.59 -3.68 2.99
N ILE A 182 8.36 -3.41 2.59
CA ILE A 182 7.35 -4.41 2.23
C ILE A 182 7.27 -4.45 0.71
N VAL A 183 7.59 -5.58 0.10
CA VAL A 183 7.36 -5.82 -1.33
C VAL A 183 6.06 -6.60 -1.49
N VAL A 184 5.18 -6.09 -2.34
CA VAL A 184 3.91 -6.70 -2.72
C VAL A 184 4.01 -7.07 -4.20
N ASP A 185 4.20 -8.35 -4.49
CA ASP A 185 4.30 -8.91 -5.84
C ASP A 185 3.01 -9.65 -6.15
N VAL A 186 2.24 -9.14 -7.10
CA VAL A 186 0.88 -9.58 -7.42
C VAL A 186 0.82 -10.10 -8.84
N THR A 187 0.25 -11.29 -9.03
CA THR A 187 -0.17 -11.82 -10.32
C THR A 187 -1.68 -11.95 -10.35
N LEU A 188 -2.35 -11.13 -11.16
CA LEU A 188 -3.79 -11.19 -11.41
C LEU A 188 -4.07 -12.11 -12.60
N THR A 189 -5.05 -13.02 -12.48
CA THR A 189 -5.45 -13.95 -13.52
C THR A 189 -6.94 -13.80 -13.84
N ALA A 190 -7.29 -13.54 -15.10
CA ALA A 190 -8.67 -13.50 -15.59
C ALA A 190 -9.20 -14.92 -15.77
N SER A 191 -9.41 -15.67 -14.67
CA SER A 191 -9.67 -17.11 -14.69
C SER A 191 -11.07 -17.50 -15.19
N GLN A 192 -12.06 -16.63 -15.04
CA GLN A 192 -13.45 -16.93 -15.38
C GLN A 192 -13.84 -16.48 -16.79
N GLY A 193 -13.32 -15.34 -17.23
CA GLY A 193 -13.60 -14.74 -18.52
C GLY A 193 -12.78 -13.45 -18.67
N PRO A 194 -12.91 -12.71 -19.78
CA PRO A 194 -12.15 -11.47 -19.98
C PRO A 194 -12.53 -10.40 -18.96
N VAL A 195 -11.52 -9.68 -18.49
CA VAL A 195 -11.67 -8.59 -17.48
C VAL A 195 -10.95 -7.35 -17.98
N THR A 196 -11.63 -6.20 -17.88
CA THR A 196 -11.06 -4.89 -18.20
C THR A 196 -10.90 -4.07 -16.91
N PHE A 197 -9.71 -3.49 -16.71
CA PHE A 197 -9.48 -2.50 -15.66
C PHE A 197 -9.88 -1.13 -16.18
N GLY A 198 -10.95 -0.57 -15.60
CA GLY A 198 -11.53 0.69 -16.03
C GLY A 198 -10.69 1.91 -15.66
N ASP A 199 -10.94 3.01 -16.37
CA ASP A 199 -10.26 4.28 -16.18
C ASP A 199 -10.81 5.01 -14.94
N THR A 200 -10.16 4.82 -13.82
CA THR A 200 -10.42 5.54 -12.57
C THR A 200 -9.10 5.93 -11.91
N LYS A 201 -9.08 7.05 -11.18
CA LYS A 201 -7.94 7.43 -10.33
C LYS A 201 -7.82 6.55 -9.07
N GLU A 202 -8.86 5.79 -8.74
CA GLU A 202 -8.99 5.00 -7.52
C GLU A 202 -8.29 3.62 -7.68
N GLY A 203 -6.98 3.62 -7.64
CA GLY A 203 -6.11 2.42 -7.78
C GLY A 203 -4.63 2.78 -7.64
N SER A 204 -3.75 1.85 -7.50
CA SER A 204 -3.98 0.44 -7.15
C SER A 204 -3.22 0.07 -5.88
N MET A 205 -1.89 0.36 -5.78
CA MET A 205 -1.12 0.23 -4.54
C MET A 205 -1.24 1.52 -3.74
N GLY A 206 -2.10 1.54 -2.74
CA GLY A 206 -2.44 2.74 -1.98
C GLY A 206 -1.91 2.73 -0.56
N VAL A 207 -1.54 3.92 -0.06
CA VAL A 207 -1.21 4.17 1.34
C VAL A 207 -1.95 5.41 1.85
N ARG A 208 -2.31 5.40 3.14
CA ARG A 208 -2.78 6.59 3.85
C ARG A 208 -1.81 6.90 4.96
N VAL A 209 -1.03 7.99 4.81
CA VAL A 209 -0.02 8.39 5.80
C VAL A 209 -0.65 8.92 7.08
N HIS A 210 0.13 8.92 8.16
CA HIS A 210 -0.25 9.52 9.44
C HIS A 210 -0.64 10.99 9.28
N ASP A 211 -1.66 11.43 9.99
CA ASP A 211 -2.26 12.76 9.79
C ASP A 211 -1.29 13.92 10.06
N ALA A 212 -0.30 13.75 10.93
CA ALA A 212 0.75 14.74 11.16
C ALA A 212 1.65 14.98 9.93
N MET A 213 1.72 14.02 9.00
CA MET A 213 2.53 14.12 7.78
C MET A 213 1.78 14.77 6.62
N ARG A 214 0.46 15.01 6.72
CA ARG A 214 -0.35 15.58 5.62
C ARG A 214 0.13 16.98 5.24
N LEU A 215 0.08 17.29 3.95
CA LEU A 215 0.38 18.65 3.48
C LEU A 215 -0.72 19.66 3.84
N THR A 216 -1.91 19.21 4.16
CA THR A 216 -3.02 20.06 4.64
C THR A 216 -2.89 20.41 6.13
N ALA A 217 -2.08 19.68 6.90
CA ALA A 217 -1.84 19.97 8.31
C ALA A 217 -0.88 21.15 8.45
N LYS A 218 -1.12 22.03 9.45
CA LYS A 218 -0.16 23.08 9.82
C LYS A 218 1.10 22.42 10.37
N GLY A 219 2.27 22.76 9.82
CA GLY A 219 3.52 22.09 10.18
C GLY A 219 3.62 20.63 9.74
N GLY A 220 2.82 20.23 8.75
CA GLY A 220 2.86 18.88 8.16
C GLY A 220 4.11 18.63 7.32
N GLY A 221 4.05 17.55 6.55
CA GLY A 221 5.22 17.00 5.89
C GLY A 221 5.58 17.59 4.53
N THR A 222 6.36 16.80 3.82
CA THR A 222 6.81 17.04 2.45
C THR A 222 6.51 15.79 1.62
N ILE A 223 6.15 15.98 0.35
CA ILE A 223 6.19 14.93 -0.66
C ILE A 223 7.44 15.16 -1.51
N THR A 224 8.17 14.09 -1.80
CA THR A 224 9.30 14.07 -2.74
C THR A 224 9.09 12.94 -3.74
N SER A 225 9.34 13.20 -5.02
CA SER A 225 9.27 12.23 -6.10
C SER A 225 10.66 11.90 -6.64
N SER A 226 10.82 10.74 -7.26
CA SER A 226 12.10 10.29 -7.83
C SER A 226 12.67 11.20 -8.91
N ASP A 227 11.84 12.01 -9.57
CA ASP A 227 12.24 13.00 -10.58
C ASP A 227 12.67 14.36 -9.98
N GLY A 228 12.75 14.46 -8.64
CA GLY A 228 13.07 15.69 -7.91
C GLY A 228 11.87 16.62 -7.68
N THR A 229 10.69 16.30 -8.22
CA THR A 229 9.48 17.06 -7.94
C THR A 229 9.11 16.95 -6.47
N ALA A 230 8.78 18.07 -5.84
CA ALA A 230 8.45 18.13 -4.42
C ALA A 230 7.29 19.07 -4.13
N ALA A 231 6.60 18.82 -3.01
CA ALA A 231 5.58 19.70 -2.44
C ALA A 231 5.71 19.71 -0.91
N LYS A 232 5.50 20.86 -0.28
CA LYS A 232 5.60 21.06 1.17
C LYS A 232 4.31 21.58 1.76
N SER A 233 4.07 21.25 3.03
CA SER A 233 2.99 21.85 3.84
C SER A 233 3.23 23.36 4.05
N PRO A 234 2.18 24.24 4.03
CA PRO A 234 0.81 23.88 3.69
C PRO A 234 0.57 23.83 2.17
N ALA A 235 -0.10 22.79 1.70
CA ALA A 235 -0.51 22.68 0.31
C ALA A 235 -1.97 22.21 0.20
N LYS A 236 -2.59 22.57 -0.92
CA LYS A 236 -3.90 22.07 -1.36
C LYS A 236 -3.70 20.97 -2.40
N ASP A 237 -4.77 20.33 -2.81
CA ASP A 237 -4.78 19.46 -3.99
C ASP A 237 -4.36 20.24 -5.25
N ASN A 238 -4.00 19.53 -6.32
CA ASN A 238 -3.26 19.94 -7.51
C ASN A 238 -1.74 19.99 -7.28
N LEU A 239 -1.27 18.98 -6.59
CA LEU A 239 0.17 18.80 -6.32
C LEU A 239 0.95 18.61 -7.63
N PRO A 240 2.21 19.09 -7.71
CA PRO A 240 3.03 18.91 -8.91
C PRO A 240 3.31 17.44 -9.24
N VAL A 241 3.19 16.53 -8.28
CA VAL A 241 3.33 15.07 -8.44
C VAL A 241 2.04 14.38 -8.92
N TRP A 242 0.91 15.09 -8.96
CA TRP A 242 -0.38 14.52 -9.34
C TRP A 242 -0.40 14.00 -10.77
N GLY A 243 -0.78 12.72 -10.92
CA GLY A 243 -0.99 12.08 -12.21
C GLY A 243 0.24 12.03 -13.11
N ARG A 244 1.45 12.13 -12.55
CA ARG A 244 2.72 11.99 -13.27
C ARG A 244 3.33 10.62 -13.02
N PRO A 245 4.07 10.04 -13.97
CA PRO A 245 4.87 8.85 -13.71
C PRO A 245 6.11 9.23 -12.89
N ALA A 246 6.53 8.34 -12.02
CA ALA A 246 7.78 8.40 -11.28
C ALA A 246 8.11 6.99 -10.77
N ASP A 247 9.35 6.74 -10.42
CA ASP A 247 9.77 5.44 -9.88
C ASP A 247 9.27 5.27 -8.44
N TRP A 248 9.23 6.36 -7.69
CA TRP A 248 8.70 6.39 -6.33
C TRP A 248 8.20 7.78 -5.95
N ASN A 249 7.28 7.81 -5.01
CA ASN A 249 6.91 8.99 -4.24
C ASN A 249 7.10 8.70 -2.75
N ASP A 250 7.54 9.69 -2.01
CA ASP A 250 7.75 9.67 -0.57
C ASP A 250 6.93 10.76 0.13
N TYR A 251 6.32 10.40 1.24
CA TYR A 251 5.71 11.31 2.19
C TYR A 251 6.55 11.31 3.47
N SER A 252 7.18 12.40 3.83
CA SER A 252 7.95 12.54 5.07
C SER A 252 7.46 13.69 5.94
N GLY A 253 7.59 13.55 7.25
CA GLY A 253 7.16 14.54 8.22
C GLY A 253 7.60 14.19 9.64
N THR A 254 7.03 14.86 10.63
CA THR A 254 7.32 14.60 12.04
C THR A 254 6.07 14.01 12.72
N VAL A 255 6.22 12.84 13.32
CA VAL A 255 5.20 12.17 14.13
C VAL A 255 5.78 11.95 15.52
N ASP A 256 5.07 12.39 16.57
CA ASP A 256 5.50 12.28 17.97
C ASP A 256 6.94 12.80 18.20
N GLY A 257 7.27 13.92 17.55
CA GLY A 257 8.59 14.57 17.65
C GLY A 257 9.70 13.87 16.87
N LYS A 258 9.44 12.75 16.18
CA LYS A 258 10.44 12.01 15.40
C LYS A 258 10.23 12.22 13.90
N PRO A 259 11.29 12.51 13.12
CA PRO A 259 11.21 12.56 11.67
C PRO A 259 11.08 11.14 11.11
N VAL A 260 10.06 10.93 10.27
CA VAL A 260 9.73 9.64 9.63
C VAL A 260 9.18 9.86 8.24
N GLY A 261 9.17 8.80 7.43
CA GLY A 261 8.60 8.83 6.09
C GLY A 261 8.03 7.49 5.64
N LEU A 262 7.28 7.57 4.56
CA LEU A 262 6.63 6.44 3.89
C LEU A 262 6.73 6.65 2.38
N ALA A 263 7.56 5.82 1.73
CA ALA A 263 7.67 5.81 0.28
C ALA A 263 6.89 4.64 -0.32
N VAL A 264 6.33 4.84 -1.52
CA VAL A 264 5.81 3.78 -2.38
C VAL A 264 6.65 3.71 -3.64
N PHE A 265 7.02 2.50 -4.04
CA PHE A 265 7.85 2.19 -5.22
C PHE A 265 7.00 1.52 -6.29
N ASP A 266 7.14 1.97 -7.55
CA ASP A 266 6.58 1.32 -8.73
C ASP A 266 7.71 0.58 -9.46
N ASP A 267 7.61 -0.75 -9.60
CA ASP A 267 8.66 -1.53 -10.24
C ASP A 267 8.88 -1.07 -11.68
N PRO A 268 10.13 -0.82 -12.11
CA PRO A 268 10.42 -0.46 -13.49
C PRO A 268 9.95 -1.48 -14.54
N ALA A 269 9.74 -2.73 -14.14
CA ALA A 269 9.21 -3.79 -14.99
C ALA A 269 7.68 -3.81 -15.11
N ASN A 270 6.96 -3.06 -14.27
CA ASN A 270 5.50 -2.98 -14.37
C ASN A 270 5.05 -2.47 -15.74
N ARG A 271 4.06 -3.14 -16.33
CA ARG A 271 3.40 -2.73 -17.57
C ARG A 271 1.89 -2.84 -17.41
N PRO A 272 1.15 -1.70 -17.44
CA PRO A 272 1.68 -0.33 -17.56
C PRO A 272 2.37 0.18 -16.29
N ARG A 273 3.22 1.22 -16.47
CA ARG A 273 3.78 1.99 -15.35
C ARG A 273 2.68 2.84 -14.68
N ALA A 274 2.87 3.10 -13.40
CA ALA A 274 1.91 3.88 -12.64
C ALA A 274 1.96 5.40 -12.96
N SER A 275 0.79 6.03 -12.95
CA SER A 275 0.62 7.46 -12.71
C SER A 275 0.18 7.67 -11.26
N TRP A 276 0.71 8.69 -10.58
CA TRP A 276 0.55 8.81 -9.14
C TRP A 276 -0.74 9.53 -8.74
N HIS A 277 -1.63 8.83 -8.01
CA HIS A 277 -2.75 9.43 -7.30
C HIS A 277 -2.28 9.90 -5.91
N THR A 278 -1.57 11.02 -5.88
CA THR A 278 -1.04 11.60 -4.65
C THR A 278 -1.82 12.86 -4.27
N ARG A 279 -2.28 12.95 -3.02
CA ARG A 279 -3.18 13.99 -2.53
C ARG A 279 -2.61 14.66 -1.28
N ALA A 280 -2.85 15.95 -1.12
CA ALA A 280 -2.36 16.73 0.02
C ALA A 280 -2.90 16.24 1.39
N TYR A 281 -4.03 15.55 1.39
CA TYR A 281 -4.65 15.00 2.61
C TYR A 281 -4.04 13.66 3.09
N GLY A 282 -2.96 13.19 2.45
CA GLY A 282 -2.22 12.01 2.92
C GLY A 282 -2.49 10.70 2.17
N LEU A 283 -3.21 10.72 1.06
CA LEU A 283 -3.28 9.58 0.13
C LEU A 283 -2.10 9.63 -0.83
N MET A 284 -1.48 8.47 -1.05
CA MET A 284 -0.52 8.23 -2.12
C MET A 284 -0.78 6.86 -2.73
N ALA A 285 -1.00 6.79 -4.04
CA ALA A 285 -1.25 5.52 -4.71
C ALA A 285 -0.58 5.46 -6.08
N ALA A 286 0.11 4.34 -6.35
CA ALA A 286 0.64 3.99 -7.65
C ALA A 286 -0.46 3.36 -8.50
N ASN A 287 -0.92 4.06 -9.54
CA ASN A 287 -2.07 3.64 -10.37
C ASN A 287 -1.65 3.35 -11.81
N PRO A 288 -1.58 2.07 -12.23
CA PRO A 288 -1.23 1.68 -13.59
C PRO A 288 -2.41 1.77 -14.57
N PHE A 289 -3.65 1.92 -14.09
CA PHE A 289 -4.87 1.82 -14.90
C PHE A 289 -5.56 3.16 -15.19
N GLY A 290 -5.23 4.22 -14.45
CA GLY A 290 -5.78 5.55 -14.72
C GLY A 290 -5.40 6.04 -16.12
N ARG A 291 -6.37 6.62 -16.84
CA ARG A 291 -6.25 7.14 -18.20
C ARG A 291 -6.83 8.57 -18.26
N ALA A 292 -7.27 9.01 -19.42
CA ALA A 292 -7.79 10.37 -19.65
C ALA A 292 -8.96 10.75 -18.72
N LYS A 293 -9.89 9.82 -18.44
CA LYS A 293 -11.04 10.04 -17.55
C LYS A 293 -10.61 10.25 -16.09
N SER A 294 -9.52 9.66 -15.66
CA SER A 294 -8.92 9.87 -14.33
C SER A 294 -8.42 11.31 -14.11
N GLY A 295 -8.22 12.08 -15.19
CA GLY A 295 -7.70 13.43 -15.14
C GLY A 295 -6.19 13.51 -14.87
N PHE A 296 -5.45 12.42 -15.06
CA PHE A 296 -4.00 12.42 -14.93
C PHE A 296 -3.33 13.16 -16.09
N PRO A 297 -2.53 14.21 -15.85
CA PRO A 297 -1.87 14.97 -16.90
C PRO A 297 -1.04 14.12 -17.85
N SER A 298 -0.35 13.10 -17.34
CA SER A 298 0.45 12.17 -18.15
C SER A 298 -0.38 11.26 -19.06
N GLN A 299 -1.67 11.13 -18.80
CA GLN A 299 -2.60 10.26 -19.52
C GLN A 299 -3.60 11.03 -20.40
N LYS A 300 -3.35 12.32 -20.62
CA LYS A 300 -4.22 13.17 -21.45
C LYS A 300 -4.39 12.56 -22.85
N GLY A 301 -5.64 12.30 -23.24
CA GLY A 301 -5.99 11.70 -24.52
C GLY A 301 -5.81 10.17 -24.60
N ASN A 302 -5.21 9.53 -23.60
CA ASN A 302 -5.10 8.07 -23.57
C ASN A 302 -6.42 7.46 -23.09
N THR A 303 -7.06 6.64 -23.94
CA THR A 303 -8.32 5.92 -23.63
C THR A 303 -8.14 4.40 -23.70
N GLU A 304 -6.92 3.91 -23.97
CA GLU A 304 -6.63 2.47 -24.06
C GLU A 304 -6.66 1.84 -22.68
N LEU A 305 -7.64 0.95 -22.46
CA LEU A 305 -7.81 0.24 -21.20
C LEU A 305 -6.99 -1.06 -21.18
N VAL A 306 -6.61 -1.49 -20.00
CA VAL A 306 -5.95 -2.79 -19.80
C VAL A 306 -7.01 -3.87 -19.73
N THR A 307 -7.01 -4.77 -20.70
CA THR A 307 -7.92 -5.92 -20.76
C THR A 307 -7.13 -7.22 -20.74
N LEU A 308 -7.53 -8.14 -19.89
CA LEU A 308 -7.03 -9.52 -19.86
C LEU A 308 -8.07 -10.43 -20.48
N ALA A 309 -7.71 -11.18 -21.52
CA ALA A 309 -8.52 -12.26 -22.02
C ALA A 309 -8.57 -13.41 -21.00
N LYS A 310 -9.56 -14.31 -21.10
CA LYS A 310 -9.65 -15.47 -20.22
C LYS A 310 -8.33 -16.25 -20.20
N GLY A 311 -7.82 -16.52 -19.01
CA GLY A 311 -6.56 -17.20 -18.76
C GLY A 311 -5.31 -16.32 -18.83
N GLN A 312 -5.41 -15.08 -19.30
CA GLN A 312 -4.28 -14.14 -19.27
C GLN A 312 -3.99 -13.64 -17.86
N THR A 313 -2.72 -13.29 -17.65
CA THR A 313 -2.20 -12.78 -16.39
C THR A 313 -1.62 -11.39 -16.54
N LEU A 314 -1.67 -10.63 -15.45
CA LEU A 314 -0.97 -9.35 -15.28
C LEU A 314 -0.19 -9.40 -13.98
N ARG A 315 1.13 -9.22 -14.07
CA ARG A 315 2.00 -9.10 -12.88
C ARG A 315 2.30 -7.64 -12.61
N LEU A 316 2.13 -7.25 -11.34
CA LEU A 316 2.47 -5.93 -10.82
C LEU A 316 3.26 -6.11 -9.54
N ARG A 317 4.32 -5.32 -9.37
CA ARG A 317 5.20 -5.39 -8.19
C ARG A 317 5.41 -3.99 -7.63
N TYR A 318 5.21 -3.85 -6.31
CA TYR A 318 5.33 -2.59 -5.60
C TYR A 318 6.16 -2.74 -4.35
N GLY A 319 6.86 -1.66 -3.96
CA GLY A 319 7.50 -1.54 -2.66
C GLY A 319 6.76 -0.52 -1.80
N VAL A 320 6.68 -0.78 -0.49
CA VAL A 320 6.21 0.17 0.52
C VAL A 320 7.28 0.25 1.59
N TYR A 321 7.92 1.40 1.70
CA TYR A 321 9.10 1.60 2.54
C TYR A 321 8.82 2.60 3.65
N ALA A 322 8.70 2.11 4.89
CA ALA A 322 8.60 2.93 6.09
C ALA A 322 10.00 3.19 6.63
N HIS A 323 10.36 4.46 6.84
CA HIS A 323 11.72 4.83 7.21
C HIS A 323 11.77 5.96 8.25
N THR A 324 12.91 6.09 8.90
CA THR A 324 13.23 7.24 9.74
C THR A 324 13.75 8.39 8.87
N GLY A 325 13.55 9.63 9.31
CA GLY A 325 14.01 10.81 8.58
C GLY A 325 13.14 11.19 7.37
N ASP A 326 13.68 12.02 6.50
CA ASP A 326 13.12 12.38 5.20
C ASP A 326 13.60 11.44 4.08
N ALA A 327 13.21 11.69 2.82
CA ALA A 327 13.58 10.86 1.69
C ALA A 327 15.11 10.68 1.53
N ALA A 328 15.91 11.70 1.84
CA ALA A 328 17.36 11.65 1.72
C ALA A 328 18.00 10.88 2.88
N SER A 329 17.70 11.24 4.13
CA SER A 329 18.22 10.58 5.32
C SER A 329 17.68 9.16 5.51
N GLY A 330 16.43 8.91 5.07
CA GLY A 330 15.81 7.58 4.99
C GLY A 330 16.34 6.72 3.84
N LYS A 331 17.23 7.26 2.98
CA LYS A 331 17.84 6.53 1.85
C LYS A 331 16.83 5.90 0.91
N VAL A 332 15.78 6.66 0.56
CA VAL A 332 14.69 6.16 -0.29
C VAL A 332 15.17 5.73 -1.66
N ALA A 333 16.10 6.49 -2.28
CA ALA A 333 16.65 6.16 -3.58
C ALA A 333 17.47 4.85 -3.57
N GLU A 334 18.27 4.62 -2.52
CA GLU A 334 19.03 3.38 -2.36
C GLU A 334 18.13 2.18 -2.08
N ALA A 335 17.10 2.36 -1.25
CA ALA A 335 16.09 1.33 -1.00
C ALA A 335 15.31 0.98 -2.28
N PHE A 336 14.98 1.98 -3.10
CA PHE A 336 14.38 1.76 -4.42
C PHE A 336 15.32 1.00 -5.35
N ALA A 337 16.61 1.38 -5.42
CA ALA A 337 17.58 0.68 -6.26
C ALA A 337 17.73 -0.81 -5.88
N ALA A 338 17.76 -1.12 -4.57
CA ALA A 338 17.76 -2.49 -4.08
C ALA A 338 16.46 -3.24 -4.44
N PHE A 339 15.31 -2.59 -4.27
CA PHE A 339 14.00 -3.11 -4.69
C PHE A 339 13.98 -3.42 -6.19
N ALA A 340 14.34 -2.47 -7.05
CA ALA A 340 14.33 -2.65 -8.51
C ALA A 340 15.28 -3.77 -8.98
N ALA A 341 16.41 -3.97 -8.27
CA ALA A 341 17.35 -5.08 -8.54
C ALA A 341 16.86 -6.45 -7.99
N GLY A 342 15.69 -6.53 -7.35
CA GLY A 342 15.16 -7.77 -6.77
C GLY A 342 15.88 -8.22 -5.48
N LYS A 343 16.65 -7.32 -4.86
CA LYS A 343 17.45 -7.59 -3.65
C LYS A 343 16.68 -7.38 -2.36
#